data_44f00c89225e3a03d0c6ec18e6b99579
#
_entry.id   44f00c89225e3a03d0c6ec18e6b99579
#
_cell.length_a   1.000
_cell.length_b   1.000
_cell.length_c   1.000
_cell.angle_alpha   90.00
_cell.angle_beta   90.00
_cell.angle_gamma   90.00
#
_symmetry.space_group_name_H-M   'P 1'
#
loop_
_entity.id
_entity.type
_entity.pdbx_description
1 polymer ?
#
loop_
_entity_poly.entity_id
_entity_poly.type
_entity_poly.pdbx_seq_one_letter_code
_entity_poly.pdbx_strand_id
1 'polypeptide(L)'
;MDINGKAIKIILLGETGVGKTNLINVFIGSKFALNTLSTMTCYSYEGKYKYKNEFYNYTIWDTAGQEKYRSLNKIFVRDAQIIILVYSIIDRSSFNELNFWLQYAKENKGDDDYILGLVGNKSDLFLNETVTEEEGMKFASDKKIKFVITSALEKCDNYIKFVNGLIKDYIKIYIKNKNEKNENPNDLSISINNDSALAEKKKCCK
;
A
#
# COMPACT_ATOMS: atom_id res chain seq x y z
N MET A 1 5.86 16.86 4.35
CA MET A 1 7.01 16.43 3.53
C MET A 1 6.57 15.34 2.58
N ASP A 2 7.08 15.38 1.39
CA ASP A 2 6.99 14.27 0.46
C ASP A 2 8.26 13.44 0.53
N ILE A 3 8.14 12.14 0.42
CA ILE A 3 9.26 11.21 0.36
C ILE A 3 9.70 11.11 -1.10
N ASN A 4 10.96 11.48 -1.40
CA ASN A 4 11.46 11.57 -2.79
C ASN A 4 10.56 12.41 -3.73
N GLY A 5 9.95 13.50 -3.21
CA GLY A 5 9.05 14.35 -3.99
C GLY A 5 7.65 13.78 -4.21
N LYS A 6 7.30 12.66 -3.53
CA LYS A 6 5.98 12.01 -3.63
C LYS A 6 5.39 11.73 -2.24
N ALA A 7 4.07 11.75 -2.13
CA ALA A 7 3.37 11.29 -0.94
C ALA A 7 3.53 9.77 -0.78
N ILE A 8 3.50 9.27 0.47
CA ILE A 8 3.53 7.83 0.76
C ILE A 8 2.25 7.20 0.19
N LYS A 9 2.39 6.33 -0.79
CA LYS A 9 1.26 5.66 -1.43
C LYS A 9 0.89 4.40 -0.68
N ILE A 10 -0.37 4.34 -0.25
CA ILE A 10 -0.97 3.22 0.48
C ILE A 10 -2.05 2.61 -0.40
N ILE A 11 -2.04 1.30 -0.58
CA ILE A 11 -3.10 0.59 -1.32
C ILE A 11 -3.64 -0.58 -0.50
N LEU A 12 -4.91 -0.90 -0.70
CA LEU A 12 -5.56 -2.08 -0.16
C LEU A 12 -5.82 -3.08 -1.30
N LEU A 13 -5.44 -4.33 -1.11
CA LEU A 13 -5.66 -5.44 -2.04
C LEU A 13 -6.45 -6.55 -1.36
N GLY A 14 -7.26 -7.26 -2.10
CA GLY A 14 -8.09 -8.37 -1.62
C GLY A 14 -9.36 -8.52 -2.46
N GLU A 15 -10.10 -9.58 -2.22
CA GLU A 15 -11.31 -9.93 -2.97
C GLU A 15 -12.42 -8.87 -2.86
N THR A 16 -13.39 -8.96 -3.76
CA THR A 16 -14.61 -8.13 -3.71
C THR A 16 -15.38 -8.43 -2.43
N GLY A 17 -15.96 -7.39 -1.83
CA GLY A 17 -16.82 -7.54 -0.65
C GLY A 17 -16.11 -7.75 0.69
N VAL A 18 -14.75 -7.81 0.74
CA VAL A 18 -14.01 -7.92 2.02
C VAL A 18 -14.05 -6.63 2.85
N GLY A 19 -14.48 -5.49 2.26
CA GLY A 19 -14.69 -4.23 2.99
C GLY A 19 -13.57 -3.21 2.87
N LYS A 20 -12.72 -3.25 1.83
CA LYS A 20 -11.61 -2.29 1.60
C LYS A 20 -12.07 -0.84 1.66
N THR A 21 -13.11 -0.49 0.90
CA THR A 21 -13.69 0.87 0.87
C THR A 21 -14.12 1.34 2.26
N ASN A 22 -14.79 0.50 3.04
CA ASN A 22 -15.21 0.86 4.38
C ASN A 22 -14.04 1.03 5.35
N LEU A 23 -12.99 0.21 5.24
CA LEU A 23 -11.76 0.39 6.00
C LEU A 23 -11.09 1.73 5.67
N ILE A 24 -11.05 2.11 4.40
CA ILE A 24 -10.53 3.42 3.98
C ILE A 24 -11.39 4.55 4.54
N ASN A 25 -12.71 4.46 4.40
CA ASN A 25 -13.64 5.46 4.93
C ASN A 25 -13.42 5.70 6.43
N VAL A 26 -13.29 4.64 7.19
CA VAL A 26 -13.01 4.73 8.63
C VAL A 26 -11.66 5.40 8.90
N PHE A 27 -10.62 5.03 8.16
CA PHE A 27 -9.29 5.60 8.36
C PHE A 27 -9.25 7.10 8.07
N ILE A 28 -9.98 7.58 7.08
CA ILE A 28 -10.08 9.02 6.74
C ILE A 28 -11.12 9.77 7.59
N GLY A 29 -11.75 9.10 8.58
CA GLY A 29 -12.77 9.71 9.45
C GLY A 29 -14.15 9.86 8.82
N SER A 30 -14.42 9.18 7.71
CA SER A 30 -15.74 9.13 7.08
C SER A 30 -16.63 8.06 7.72
N LYS A 31 -17.97 8.16 7.51
CA LYS A 31 -18.92 7.18 8.06
C LYS A 31 -18.86 5.86 7.28
N PHE A 32 -19.08 4.76 8.01
CA PHE A 32 -19.34 3.45 7.43
C PHE A 32 -20.59 3.49 6.54
N ALA A 33 -20.53 2.86 5.37
CA ALA A 33 -21.65 2.75 4.44
C ALA A 33 -22.06 1.28 4.27
N LEU A 34 -23.30 0.94 4.67
CA LEU A 34 -23.86 -0.43 4.58
C LEU A 34 -23.97 -0.91 3.11
N ASN A 35 -24.32 -0.02 2.20
CA ASN A 35 -24.54 -0.32 0.79
C ASN A 35 -23.43 0.26 -0.08
N THR A 36 -22.20 -0.17 0.11
CA THR A 36 -21.15 0.09 -0.87
C THR A 36 -21.39 -0.84 -2.06
N LEU A 37 -21.83 -0.27 -3.19
CA LEU A 37 -21.75 -0.95 -4.48
C LEU A 37 -20.27 -1.31 -4.71
N SER A 38 -20.03 -2.44 -5.38
CA SER A 38 -18.66 -2.81 -5.75
C SER A 38 -17.97 -1.62 -6.39
N THR A 39 -16.79 -1.25 -5.86
CA THR A 39 -16.01 -0.12 -6.36
C THR A 39 -15.65 -0.38 -7.83
N MET A 40 -16.23 0.40 -8.72
CA MET A 40 -15.99 0.30 -10.17
C MET A 40 -14.88 1.25 -10.64
N THR A 41 -14.55 2.25 -9.81
CA THR A 41 -13.59 3.32 -10.12
C THR A 41 -12.59 3.41 -8.97
N CYS A 42 -11.33 3.71 -9.27
CA CYS A 42 -10.32 3.92 -8.25
C CYS A 42 -10.41 5.35 -7.70
N TYR A 43 -10.46 5.49 -6.39
CA TYR A 43 -10.43 6.77 -5.70
C TYR A 43 -9.16 6.88 -4.84
N SER A 44 -8.59 8.09 -4.73
CA SER A 44 -7.49 8.37 -3.83
C SER A 44 -7.87 9.44 -2.84
N TYR A 45 -7.40 9.28 -1.60
CA TYR A 45 -7.60 10.22 -0.51
C TYR A 45 -6.25 10.65 0.03
N GLU A 46 -6.08 11.94 0.25
CA GLU A 46 -4.85 12.51 0.75
C GLU A 46 -4.93 12.77 2.25
N GLY A 47 -3.80 12.61 2.93
CA GLY A 47 -3.69 12.89 4.34
C GLY A 47 -2.27 13.23 4.77
N LYS A 48 -2.12 13.57 6.05
CA LYS A 48 -0.82 13.90 6.66
C LYS A 48 -0.62 13.11 7.94
N TYR A 49 0.55 12.52 8.07
CA TYR A 49 0.98 11.81 9.27
C TYR A 49 2.11 12.58 9.95
N LYS A 50 1.93 12.89 11.26
CA LYS A 50 2.96 13.57 12.06
C LYS A 50 3.91 12.54 12.64
N TYR A 51 5.18 12.62 12.27
CA TYR A 51 6.25 11.83 12.87
C TYR A 51 7.34 12.75 13.40
N LYS A 52 7.64 12.69 14.72
CA LYS A 52 8.47 13.67 15.41
C LYS A 52 7.90 15.08 15.20
N ASN A 53 8.69 16.01 14.65
CA ASN A 53 8.29 17.40 14.38
C ASN A 53 7.93 17.66 12.92
N GLU A 54 7.84 16.62 12.07
CA GLU A 54 7.59 16.73 10.64
C GLU A 54 6.27 16.10 10.24
N PHE A 55 5.65 16.63 9.19
CA PHE A 55 4.45 16.07 8.59
C PHE A 55 4.82 15.40 7.28
N TYR A 56 4.43 14.13 7.15
CA TYR A 56 4.60 13.33 5.95
C TYR A 56 3.27 13.19 5.23
N ASN A 57 3.23 13.53 3.95
CA ASN A 57 2.04 13.38 3.13
C ASN A 57 1.86 11.91 2.76
N TYR A 58 0.63 11.43 2.76
CA TYR A 58 0.28 10.11 2.23
C TYR A 58 -0.94 10.19 1.33
N THR A 59 -1.07 9.21 0.43
CA THR A 59 -2.27 8.98 -0.37
C THR A 59 -2.72 7.54 -0.14
N ILE A 60 -4.01 7.33 0.15
CA ILE A 60 -4.59 6.00 0.25
C ILE A 60 -5.54 5.76 -0.92
N TRP A 61 -5.37 4.61 -1.58
CA TRP A 61 -6.08 4.30 -2.81
C TRP A 61 -7.10 3.19 -2.59
N ASP A 62 -8.37 3.49 -2.87
CA ASP A 62 -9.45 2.52 -2.90
C ASP A 62 -9.47 1.85 -4.27
N THR A 63 -9.10 0.58 -4.31
CA THR A 63 -9.03 -0.20 -5.54
C THR A 63 -10.26 -1.06 -5.74
N ALA A 64 -10.68 -1.23 -6.98
CA ALA A 64 -11.73 -2.19 -7.33
C ALA A 64 -11.29 -3.62 -6.94
N GLY A 65 -12.09 -4.30 -6.12
CA GLY A 65 -11.82 -5.69 -5.70
C GLY A 65 -12.30 -6.74 -6.69
N GLN A 66 -12.82 -6.35 -7.85
CA GLN A 66 -13.31 -7.31 -8.83
C GLN A 66 -12.17 -7.90 -9.66
N GLU A 67 -12.17 -9.21 -9.81
CA GLU A 67 -11.27 -9.97 -10.66
C GLU A 67 -11.22 -9.46 -12.11
N LYS A 68 -12.30 -8.87 -12.60
CA LYS A 68 -12.39 -8.26 -13.94
C LYS A 68 -11.46 -7.05 -14.12
N TYR A 69 -11.03 -6.42 -13.02
CA TYR A 69 -10.18 -5.22 -13.05
C TYR A 69 -8.76 -5.49 -12.53
N ARG A 70 -8.37 -6.77 -12.36
CA ARG A 70 -7.01 -7.15 -11.93
C ARG A 70 -5.92 -6.53 -12.79
N SER A 71 -6.15 -6.40 -14.11
CA SER A 71 -5.19 -5.75 -15.02
C SER A 71 -5.02 -4.25 -14.77
N LEU A 72 -6.07 -3.55 -14.34
CA LEU A 72 -6.01 -2.14 -14.00
C LEU A 72 -5.28 -1.91 -12.67
N ASN A 73 -5.37 -2.87 -11.75
CA ASN A 73 -4.71 -2.78 -10.44
C ASN A 73 -3.18 -2.74 -10.55
N LYS A 74 -2.56 -3.23 -11.64
CA LYS A 74 -1.09 -3.16 -11.84
C LYS A 74 -0.55 -1.74 -11.76
N ILE A 75 -1.27 -0.78 -12.34
CA ILE A 75 -0.88 0.64 -12.31
C ILE A 75 -0.94 1.19 -10.88
N PHE A 76 -1.88 0.70 -10.08
CA PHE A 76 -2.07 1.17 -8.70
C PHE A 76 -1.10 0.51 -7.72
N VAL A 77 -0.68 -0.73 -7.94
CA VAL A 77 0.33 -1.42 -7.12
C VAL A 77 1.72 -0.83 -7.34
N ARG A 78 2.00 -0.41 -8.57
CA ARG A 78 3.28 0.19 -8.91
C ARG A 78 3.54 1.44 -8.04
N ASP A 79 4.75 1.55 -7.55
CA ASP A 79 5.21 2.64 -6.68
C ASP A 79 4.44 2.74 -5.34
N ALA A 80 3.76 1.67 -4.89
CA ALA A 80 3.13 1.64 -3.57
C ALA A 80 4.17 1.33 -2.49
N GLN A 81 4.23 2.19 -1.48
CA GLN A 81 5.13 2.03 -0.33
C GLN A 81 4.49 1.20 0.79
N ILE A 82 3.18 1.18 0.88
CA ILE A 82 2.45 0.38 1.86
C ILE A 82 1.35 -0.38 1.14
N ILE A 83 1.35 -1.70 1.25
CA ILE A 83 0.36 -2.58 0.67
C ILE A 83 -0.33 -3.34 1.80
N ILE A 84 -1.64 -3.22 1.89
CA ILE A 84 -2.46 -3.87 2.90
C ILE A 84 -3.31 -4.94 2.23
N LEU A 85 -3.03 -6.20 2.55
CA LEU A 85 -3.87 -7.33 2.14
C LEU A 85 -5.09 -7.41 3.06
N VAL A 86 -6.28 -7.57 2.49
CA VAL A 86 -7.53 -7.61 3.24
C VAL A 86 -8.31 -8.87 2.90
N TYR A 87 -8.73 -9.61 3.92
CA TYR A 87 -9.71 -10.69 3.80
C TYR A 87 -10.88 -10.46 4.76
N SER A 88 -11.97 -11.18 4.59
CA SER A 88 -13.10 -11.19 5.49
C SER A 88 -13.09 -12.47 6.32
N ILE A 89 -13.23 -12.37 7.66
CA ILE A 89 -13.25 -13.56 8.53
C ILE A 89 -14.41 -14.50 8.24
N ILE A 90 -15.49 -14.00 7.63
CA ILE A 90 -16.67 -14.80 7.25
C ILE A 90 -16.60 -15.33 5.81
N ASP A 91 -15.49 -15.12 5.11
CA ASP A 91 -15.31 -15.55 3.72
C ASP A 91 -13.98 -16.28 3.54
N ARG A 92 -14.04 -17.61 3.67
CA ARG A 92 -12.89 -18.52 3.51
C ARG A 92 -12.22 -18.35 2.14
N SER A 93 -12.98 -18.05 1.09
CA SER A 93 -12.43 -17.89 -0.25
C SER A 93 -11.51 -16.67 -0.34
N SER A 94 -11.89 -15.57 0.31
CA SER A 94 -11.07 -14.36 0.37
C SER A 94 -9.73 -14.56 1.10
N PHE A 95 -9.70 -15.45 2.10
CA PHE A 95 -8.47 -15.84 2.79
C PHE A 95 -7.58 -16.74 1.92
N ASN A 96 -8.16 -17.68 1.21
CA ASN A 96 -7.41 -18.59 0.32
C ASN A 96 -6.72 -17.82 -0.82
N GLU A 97 -7.32 -16.73 -1.30
CA GLU A 97 -6.76 -15.85 -2.34
C GLU A 97 -5.62 -14.93 -1.85
N LEU A 98 -5.31 -14.91 -0.55
CA LEU A 98 -4.23 -14.05 -0.02
C LEU A 98 -2.85 -14.35 -0.64
N ASN A 99 -2.56 -15.62 -0.95
CA ASN A 99 -1.30 -15.97 -1.61
C ASN A 99 -1.22 -15.40 -3.03
N PHE A 100 -2.34 -15.38 -3.76
CA PHE A 100 -2.42 -14.72 -5.06
C PHE A 100 -2.16 -13.21 -4.92
N TRP A 101 -2.85 -12.52 -4.00
CA TRP A 101 -2.67 -11.09 -3.80
C TRP A 101 -1.27 -10.72 -3.33
N LEU A 102 -0.65 -11.56 -2.50
CA LEU A 102 0.73 -11.39 -2.06
C LEU A 102 1.71 -11.50 -3.24
N GLN A 103 1.54 -12.51 -4.09
CA GLN A 103 2.37 -12.70 -5.28
C GLN A 103 2.16 -11.55 -6.27
N TYR A 104 0.90 -11.16 -6.49
CA TYR A 104 0.52 -10.04 -7.33
C TYR A 104 1.18 -8.73 -6.88
N ALA A 105 1.18 -8.45 -5.56
CA ALA A 105 1.86 -7.30 -5.00
C ALA A 105 3.37 -7.33 -5.29
N LYS A 106 4.03 -8.46 -5.07
CA LYS A 106 5.47 -8.64 -5.29
C LYS A 106 5.87 -8.42 -6.75
N GLU A 107 5.06 -8.92 -7.69
CA GLU A 107 5.36 -8.84 -9.12
C GLU A 107 5.15 -7.44 -9.71
N ASN A 108 4.29 -6.62 -9.09
CA ASN A 108 3.86 -5.36 -9.67
C ASN A 108 4.26 -4.10 -8.87
N LYS A 109 4.89 -4.23 -7.70
CA LYS A 109 5.25 -3.10 -6.81
C LYS A 109 6.33 -2.15 -7.36
N GLY A 110 7.17 -2.61 -8.31
CA GLY A 110 8.38 -1.91 -8.72
C GLY A 110 9.57 -2.21 -7.81
N ASP A 111 10.63 -1.40 -7.91
CA ASP A 111 11.93 -1.63 -7.25
C ASP A 111 12.04 -0.97 -5.86
N ASP A 112 11.12 -0.10 -5.50
CA ASP A 112 11.14 0.62 -4.23
C ASP A 112 10.88 -0.30 -3.02
N ASP A 113 11.44 0.07 -1.87
CA ASP A 113 11.11 -0.54 -0.57
C ASP A 113 9.64 -0.37 -0.26
N TYR A 114 9.04 -1.41 0.28
CA TYR A 114 7.63 -1.40 0.66
C TYR A 114 7.37 -2.18 1.94
N ILE A 115 6.26 -1.89 2.58
CA ILE A 115 5.77 -2.59 3.76
C ILE A 115 4.47 -3.31 3.42
N LEU A 116 4.36 -4.55 3.89
CA LEU A 116 3.13 -5.35 3.83
C LEU A 116 2.42 -5.37 5.18
N GLY A 117 1.09 -5.29 5.13
CA GLY A 117 0.20 -5.56 6.25
C GLY A 117 -0.90 -6.52 5.86
N LEU A 118 -1.47 -7.23 6.83
CA LEU A 118 -2.62 -8.11 6.69
C LEU A 118 -3.75 -7.67 7.62
N VAL A 119 -4.96 -7.60 7.09
CA VAL A 119 -6.17 -7.23 7.84
C VAL A 119 -7.24 -8.31 7.67
N GLY A 120 -7.67 -8.91 8.78
CA GLY A 120 -8.90 -9.69 8.87
C GLY A 120 -10.06 -8.76 9.25
N ASN A 121 -10.96 -8.51 8.31
CA ASN A 121 -12.09 -7.59 8.50
C ASN A 121 -13.39 -8.31 8.82
N LYS A 122 -14.40 -7.57 9.29
CA LYS A 122 -15.75 -7.99 9.67
C LYS A 122 -15.76 -8.84 10.96
N SER A 123 -14.89 -8.52 11.92
CA SER A 123 -14.84 -9.21 13.22
C SER A 123 -16.14 -9.08 14.04
N ASP A 124 -16.98 -8.11 13.72
CA ASP A 124 -18.34 -7.98 14.25
C ASP A 124 -19.24 -9.18 13.92
N LEU A 125 -18.91 -9.92 12.86
CA LEU A 125 -19.66 -11.12 12.41
C LEU A 125 -19.04 -12.43 12.89
N PHE A 126 -18.38 -12.43 14.06
CA PHE A 126 -17.63 -13.56 14.61
C PHE A 126 -18.45 -14.86 14.74
N LEU A 127 -19.77 -14.77 14.90
CA LEU A 127 -20.65 -15.96 14.92
C LEU A 127 -20.68 -16.73 13.59
N ASN A 128 -20.33 -16.07 12.49
CA ASN A 128 -20.26 -16.64 11.15
C ASN A 128 -18.82 -16.81 10.66
N GLU A 129 -17.88 -16.79 11.60
CA GLU A 129 -16.45 -16.91 11.29
C GLU A 129 -16.15 -18.23 10.57
N THR A 130 -15.42 -18.13 9.47
CA THR A 130 -14.91 -19.26 8.68
C THR A 130 -13.38 -19.31 8.67
N VAL A 131 -12.72 -18.24 9.11
CA VAL A 131 -11.27 -18.09 9.22
C VAL A 131 -10.94 -17.55 10.60
N THR A 132 -10.27 -18.34 11.43
CA THR A 132 -9.95 -17.95 12.81
C THR A 132 -8.83 -16.91 12.87
N GLU A 133 -8.74 -16.21 13.99
CA GLU A 133 -7.65 -15.27 14.24
C GLU A 133 -6.28 -15.95 14.21
N GLU A 134 -6.18 -17.19 14.73
CA GLU A 134 -4.95 -17.97 14.72
C GLU A 134 -4.48 -18.30 13.31
N GLU A 135 -5.40 -18.58 12.37
CA GLU A 135 -5.05 -18.82 10.96
C GLU A 135 -4.49 -17.53 10.33
N GLY A 136 -5.11 -16.38 10.61
CA GLY A 136 -4.61 -15.07 10.17
C GLY A 136 -3.23 -14.73 10.73
N MET A 137 -3.03 -14.94 12.04
CA MET A 137 -1.75 -14.77 12.71
C MET A 137 -0.66 -15.68 12.14
N LYS A 138 -1.00 -16.97 11.91
CA LYS A 138 -0.07 -17.93 11.33
C LYS A 138 0.35 -17.49 9.93
N PHE A 139 -0.61 -17.14 9.07
CA PHE A 139 -0.31 -16.65 7.72
C PHE A 139 0.63 -15.44 7.77
N ALA A 140 0.33 -14.46 8.64
CA ALA A 140 1.14 -13.26 8.78
C ALA A 140 2.56 -13.56 9.30
N SER A 141 2.69 -14.45 10.29
CA SER A 141 3.98 -14.89 10.83
C SER A 141 4.83 -15.60 9.76
N ASP A 142 4.26 -16.53 9.00
CA ASP A 142 4.93 -17.28 7.94
C ASP A 142 5.45 -16.33 6.83
N LYS A 143 4.75 -15.24 6.57
CA LYS A 143 5.13 -14.23 5.58
C LYS A 143 5.91 -13.04 6.16
N LYS A 144 6.12 -13.01 7.49
CA LYS A 144 6.80 -11.93 8.23
C LYS A 144 6.15 -10.55 8.00
N ILE A 145 4.83 -10.50 7.99
CA ILE A 145 4.02 -9.29 7.82
C ILE A 145 3.22 -8.99 9.09
N LYS A 146 2.89 -7.72 9.32
CA LYS A 146 2.04 -7.31 10.45
C LYS A 146 0.59 -7.69 10.20
N PHE A 147 -0.11 -8.01 11.28
CA PHE A 147 -1.50 -8.46 11.25
C PHE A 147 -2.39 -7.70 12.24
N VAL A 148 -3.63 -7.49 11.85
CA VAL A 148 -4.70 -7.03 12.73
C VAL A 148 -6.03 -7.64 12.32
N ILE A 149 -6.84 -8.00 13.32
CA ILE A 149 -8.28 -8.28 13.14
C ILE A 149 -9.07 -7.04 13.51
N THR A 150 -10.11 -6.71 12.74
CA THR A 150 -10.90 -5.49 12.93
C THR A 150 -12.29 -5.61 12.31
N SER A 151 -13.15 -4.64 12.65
CA SER A 151 -14.42 -4.41 11.99
C SER A 151 -14.49 -2.97 11.50
N ALA A 152 -14.77 -2.79 10.21
CA ALA A 152 -15.05 -1.46 9.68
C ALA A 152 -16.38 -0.87 10.19
N LEU A 153 -17.26 -1.70 10.74
CA LEU A 153 -18.57 -1.28 11.29
C LEU A 153 -18.43 -0.74 12.71
N GLU A 154 -17.57 -1.35 13.52
CA GLU A 154 -17.39 -1.03 14.93
C GLU A 154 -16.24 -0.02 15.16
N LYS A 155 -15.83 0.15 16.43
CA LYS A 155 -14.70 1.01 16.77
C LYS A 155 -13.39 0.47 16.16
N CYS A 156 -12.89 1.17 15.15
CA CYS A 156 -11.72 0.77 14.37
C CYS A 156 -10.40 1.32 14.91
N ASP A 157 -10.29 1.63 16.20
CA ASP A 157 -9.08 2.20 16.80
C ASP A 157 -7.84 1.32 16.58
N ASN A 158 -8.02 -0.01 16.61
CA ASN A 158 -6.94 -0.97 16.34
C ASN A 158 -6.46 -0.90 14.89
N TYR A 159 -7.40 -0.76 13.93
CA TYR A 159 -7.08 -0.61 12.51
C TYR A 159 -6.38 0.73 12.24
N ILE A 160 -6.89 1.83 12.79
CA ILE A 160 -6.25 3.15 12.64
C ILE A 160 -4.82 3.13 13.22
N LYS A 161 -4.63 2.53 14.41
CA LYS A 161 -3.29 2.35 15.02
C LYS A 161 -2.40 1.47 14.15
N PHE A 162 -2.95 0.43 13.55
CA PHE A 162 -2.23 -0.47 12.65
C PHE A 162 -1.71 0.26 11.41
N VAL A 163 -2.58 0.98 10.68
CA VAL A 163 -2.18 1.75 9.48
C VAL A 163 -1.15 2.82 9.83
N ASN A 164 -1.40 3.59 10.92
CA ASN A 164 -0.44 4.57 11.41
C ASN A 164 0.91 3.94 11.79
N GLY A 165 0.89 2.72 12.31
CA GLY A 165 2.09 1.93 12.59
C GLY A 165 2.87 1.58 11.33
N LEU A 166 2.19 1.17 10.24
CA LEU A 166 2.82 0.90 8.95
C LEU A 166 3.45 2.18 8.34
N ILE A 167 2.73 3.31 8.39
CA ILE A 167 3.26 4.60 7.93
C ILE A 167 4.52 4.98 8.70
N LYS A 168 4.48 4.87 10.04
CA LYS A 168 5.63 5.15 10.91
C LYS A 168 6.85 4.29 10.56
N ASP A 169 6.63 3.00 10.32
CA ASP A 169 7.73 2.09 10.01
C ASP A 169 8.33 2.36 8.63
N TYR A 170 7.49 2.69 7.64
CA TYR A 170 7.99 3.10 6.34
C TYR A 170 8.84 4.39 6.43
N ILE A 171 8.39 5.40 7.19
CA ILE A 171 9.16 6.63 7.41
C ILE A 171 10.52 6.32 8.05
N LYS A 172 10.59 5.39 9.02
CA LYS A 172 11.87 4.98 9.64
C LYS A 172 12.83 4.35 8.61
N ILE A 173 12.33 3.46 7.76
CA ILE A 173 13.13 2.84 6.68
C ILE A 173 13.66 3.93 5.75
N TYR A 174 12.79 4.83 5.31
CA TYR A 174 13.17 5.94 4.45
C TYR A 174 14.28 6.83 5.05
N ILE A 175 14.13 7.22 6.33
CA ILE A 175 15.13 8.05 7.03
C ILE A 175 16.45 7.29 7.14
N LYS A 176 16.42 6.00 7.47
CA LYS A 176 17.63 5.16 7.56
C LYS A 176 18.35 5.12 6.21
N ASN A 177 17.66 4.78 5.12
CA ASN A 177 18.23 4.69 3.79
C ASN A 177 18.78 6.04 3.28
N LYS A 178 18.14 7.16 3.66
CA LYS A 178 18.62 8.50 3.34
C LYS A 178 19.93 8.84 4.05
N ASN A 179 20.05 8.46 5.32
CA ASN A 179 21.28 8.70 6.09
C ASN A 179 22.45 7.85 5.56
N GLU A 180 22.22 6.58 5.24
CA GLU A 180 23.24 5.70 4.66
C GLU A 180 23.74 6.20 3.30
N LYS A 181 22.88 6.76 2.46
CA LYS A 181 23.27 7.40 1.18
C LYS A 181 24.09 8.68 1.37
N ASN A 182 23.85 9.42 2.44
CA ASN A 182 24.60 10.65 2.75
C ASN A 182 25.97 10.35 3.37
N GLU A 183 26.15 9.20 4.03
CA GLU A 183 27.43 8.77 4.61
C GLU A 183 28.38 8.14 3.60
N ASN A 184 27.89 7.70 2.42
CA ASN A 184 28.68 7.18 1.31
C ASN A 184 28.48 8.02 0.02
N PRO A 185 29.06 9.23 -0.09
CA PRO A 185 28.89 10.06 -1.29
C PRO A 185 29.69 9.56 -2.50
N ASN A 186 30.50 8.49 -2.36
CA ASN A 186 31.41 8.03 -3.44
C ASN A 186 30.77 7.07 -4.46
N ASP A 187 29.52 6.64 -4.30
CA ASP A 187 28.85 5.76 -5.27
C ASP A 187 28.06 6.50 -6.38
N LEU A 188 28.14 7.84 -6.42
CA LEU A 188 27.45 8.68 -7.42
C LEU A 188 28.38 9.29 -8.47
N SER A 189 29.63 8.79 -8.61
CA SER A 189 30.56 9.28 -9.62
C SER A 189 31.02 8.19 -10.58
N ILE A 190 30.11 7.65 -11.39
CA ILE A 190 30.49 7.03 -12.68
C ILE A 190 29.23 7.10 -13.59
N SER A 191 29.13 8.15 -14.35
CA SER A 191 28.72 8.20 -15.76
C SER A 191 28.42 9.63 -16.22
N ILE A 192 29.47 10.48 -16.18
CA ILE A 192 29.56 11.58 -17.12
C ILE A 192 30.90 11.38 -17.83
N ASN A 193 30.95 10.53 -18.82
CA ASN A 193 31.97 10.55 -19.81
C ASN A 193 31.48 11.32 -21.02
N ASN A 194 32.09 12.47 -21.16
CA ASN A 194 32.30 13.23 -22.37
C ASN A 194 32.20 12.41 -23.66
N ASP A 195 31.29 12.84 -24.52
CA ASP A 195 31.55 12.84 -25.94
C ASP A 195 31.19 14.23 -26.48
N SER A 196 32.21 15.08 -26.43
CA SER A 196 32.31 16.26 -27.26
C SER A 196 32.55 15.83 -28.69
N ALA A 197 31.54 15.66 -29.48
CA ALA A 197 31.61 15.58 -30.92
C ALA A 197 31.15 16.89 -31.53
N LEU A 198 32.07 17.67 -31.98
CA LEU A 198 31.90 18.79 -32.89
C LEU A 198 31.07 18.36 -34.10
N ALA A 199 29.89 18.93 -34.27
CA ALA A 199 29.14 18.86 -35.51
C ALA A 199 29.33 20.20 -36.25
N GLU A 200 30.14 20.12 -37.28
CA GLU A 200 30.31 21.16 -38.30
C GLU A 200 28.99 21.54 -38.98
N LYS A 201 28.82 22.83 -39.13
CA LYS A 201 27.79 23.42 -39.98
C LYS A 201 28.06 23.10 -41.44
N LYS A 202 27.18 22.37 -42.11
CA LYS A 202 27.05 22.42 -43.56
C LYS A 202 25.80 23.19 -43.96
N LYS A 203 26.05 24.39 -44.54
CA LYS A 203 25.08 25.11 -45.37
C LYS A 203 24.79 24.27 -46.62
N CYS A 204 23.55 24.09 -47.00
CA CYS A 204 23.15 23.83 -48.34
C CYS A 204 22.06 24.80 -48.78
N CYS A 205 22.45 25.67 -49.73
CA CYS A 205 21.54 26.36 -50.62
C CYS A 205 21.05 25.38 -51.72
N LYS A 206 19.81 25.26 -51.93
CA LYS A 206 19.03 25.54 -53.14
C LYS A 206 17.62 25.03 -52.94
#